data_d07d6bc918d5232a3da35679edb7eccb
#
_entry.id   d07d6bc918d5232a3da35679edb7eccb
#
_cell.length_a   1.000
_cell.length_b   1.000
_cell.length_c   1.000
_cell.angle_alpha   90.00
_cell.angle_beta   90.00
_cell.angle_gamma   90.00
#
_symmetry.space_group_name_H-M   'P 1'
#
loop_
_entity.id
_entity.type
_entity.pdbx_description
1 polymer ?
#
loop_
_entity_poly.entity_id
_entity_poly.type
_entity_poly.pdbx_seq_one_letter_code
_entity_poly.pdbx_strand_id
1 'polypeptide(L)'
;MPLSYREVALVSGEVTPDGFMLRGGYPRLYDVDIPSYVYFENYISTYVERDVSEYVDARSKGPFRRLLMLCAQSCGSLLNVSRLASDLGVARATIDSWLSILEASYTIFRLQPYHANLRKRLTRTPKVYFCDTGLLCHLLGIETFEQLRDSEMRGAIFENLIVTETAKWYLNAGRTPRLFFYRDDSKIEVDLVDDSDPAGRELIEIKSQVGFRKDFLRHLPVVGGDLGIAKRRRYVVTRGADSFSVGGMKVWAARDWLMRP
;
A
#
# COMPACT_ATOMS: atom_id res chain seq x y z
N MET A 1 -5.86 12.38 3.34
CA MET A 1 -5.75 10.91 3.44
C MET A 1 -7.09 10.33 3.88
N PRO A 2 -7.51 9.16 3.38
CA PRO A 2 -8.62 8.39 3.95
C PRO A 2 -8.36 8.03 5.41
N LEU A 3 -9.41 7.73 6.18
CA LEU A 3 -9.31 7.26 7.56
C LEU A 3 -8.44 5.99 7.64
N SER A 4 -7.71 5.84 8.74
CA SER A 4 -7.00 4.61 9.03
C SER A 4 -7.96 3.53 9.54
N TYR A 5 -7.53 2.27 9.46
CA TYR A 5 -8.26 1.14 10.06
C TYR A 5 -8.60 1.39 11.54
N ARG A 6 -7.63 1.92 12.29
CA ARG A 6 -7.80 2.23 13.71
C ARG A 6 -8.88 3.28 13.94
N GLU A 7 -8.89 4.37 13.15
CA GLU A 7 -9.93 5.41 13.26
C GLU A 7 -11.30 4.84 12.97
N VAL A 8 -11.44 4.03 11.92
CA VAL A 8 -12.69 3.37 11.55
C VAL A 8 -13.13 2.39 12.66
N ALA A 9 -12.24 1.58 13.19
CA ALA A 9 -12.55 0.61 14.24
C ALA A 9 -13.04 1.29 15.53
N LEU A 10 -12.50 2.48 15.85
CA LEU A 10 -12.94 3.25 17.02
C LEU A 10 -14.34 3.85 16.88
N VAL A 11 -14.76 4.18 15.64
CA VAL A 11 -16.06 4.82 15.35
C VAL A 11 -17.15 3.79 15.02
N SER A 12 -16.81 2.78 14.24
CA SER A 12 -17.78 1.82 13.68
C SER A 12 -17.86 0.49 14.43
N GLY A 13 -17.06 0.29 15.50
CA GLY A 13 -17.02 -0.97 16.25
C GLY A 13 -16.19 -2.05 15.55
N GLU A 14 -16.68 -3.29 15.53
CA GLU A 14 -15.91 -4.41 14.98
C GLU A 14 -15.77 -4.32 13.45
N VAL A 15 -14.58 -3.93 13.00
CA VAL A 15 -14.16 -3.96 11.59
C VAL A 15 -13.10 -5.04 11.44
N THR A 16 -13.29 -5.96 10.51
CA THR A 16 -12.25 -6.95 10.16
C THR A 16 -11.26 -6.35 9.15
N PRO A 17 -9.99 -6.79 9.14
CA PRO A 17 -9.03 -6.35 8.12
C PRO A 17 -9.54 -6.59 6.68
N ASP A 18 -10.18 -7.73 6.41
CA ASP A 18 -10.76 -8.04 5.10
C ASP A 18 -11.94 -7.12 4.74
N GLY A 19 -12.80 -6.81 5.72
CA GLY A 19 -13.89 -5.85 5.54
C GLY A 19 -13.38 -4.45 5.22
N PHE A 20 -12.32 -4.03 5.91
CA PHE A 20 -11.69 -2.75 5.64
C PHE A 20 -10.98 -2.72 4.28
N MET A 21 -10.33 -3.82 3.86
CA MET A 21 -9.75 -3.90 2.51
C MET A 21 -10.77 -3.64 1.42
N LEU A 22 -11.99 -4.19 1.55
CA LEU A 22 -13.07 -4.02 0.57
C LEU A 22 -13.74 -2.64 0.65
N ARG A 23 -13.99 -2.16 1.86
CA ARG A 23 -14.74 -0.92 2.08
C ARG A 23 -13.87 0.32 1.94
N GLY A 24 -12.59 0.22 2.35
CA GLY A 24 -11.67 1.37 2.41
C GLY A 24 -11.93 2.27 3.61
N GLY A 25 -11.24 3.42 3.65
CA GLY A 25 -11.26 4.39 4.74
C GLY A 25 -11.87 5.74 4.35
N TYR A 26 -12.60 5.87 3.26
CA TYR A 26 -13.24 7.15 2.93
C TYR A 26 -14.37 7.47 3.92
N PRO A 27 -14.35 8.65 4.58
CA PRO A 27 -15.29 8.98 5.68
C PRO A 27 -16.77 8.80 5.29
N ARG A 28 -17.15 9.22 4.07
CA ARG A 28 -18.53 9.13 3.61
C ARG A 28 -19.08 7.71 3.56
N LEU A 29 -18.24 6.70 3.41
CA LEU A 29 -18.65 5.28 3.47
C LEU A 29 -19.12 4.86 4.87
N TYR A 30 -18.76 5.62 5.91
CA TYR A 30 -19.13 5.36 7.31
C TYR A 30 -20.19 6.31 7.84
N ASP A 31 -20.50 7.36 7.09
CA ASP A 31 -21.51 8.36 7.42
C ASP A 31 -22.87 8.06 6.76
N VAL A 32 -22.88 7.48 5.57
CA VAL A 32 -24.08 7.16 4.81
C VAL A 32 -24.09 5.69 4.38
N ASP A 33 -25.26 5.09 4.32
CA ASP A 33 -25.44 3.72 3.83
C ASP A 33 -25.41 3.70 2.29
N ILE A 34 -24.19 3.63 1.75
CA ILE A 34 -23.95 3.54 0.29
C ILE A 34 -23.03 2.35 0.00
N PRO A 35 -23.33 1.53 -1.01
CA PRO A 35 -22.41 0.50 -1.47
C PRO A 35 -21.08 1.08 -1.92
N SER A 36 -19.97 0.44 -1.54
CA SER A 36 -18.62 0.95 -1.85
C SER A 36 -18.39 1.12 -3.35
N TYR A 37 -18.89 0.20 -4.18
CA TYR A 37 -18.75 0.29 -5.64
C TYR A 37 -19.46 1.53 -6.23
N VAL A 38 -20.65 1.89 -5.72
CA VAL A 38 -21.37 3.11 -6.15
C VAL A 38 -20.57 4.35 -5.74
N TYR A 39 -20.06 4.34 -4.52
CA TYR A 39 -19.24 5.45 -4.02
C TYR A 39 -17.99 5.66 -4.88
N PHE A 40 -17.21 4.60 -5.12
CA PHE A 40 -15.95 4.72 -5.84
C PHE A 40 -16.15 5.04 -7.33
N GLU A 41 -17.17 4.52 -7.99
CA GLU A 41 -17.48 4.92 -9.37
C GLU A 41 -17.78 6.43 -9.47
N ASN A 42 -18.60 6.95 -8.56
CA ASN A 42 -18.89 8.38 -8.48
C ASN A 42 -17.63 9.20 -8.09
N TYR A 43 -16.83 8.68 -7.16
CA TYR A 43 -15.58 9.33 -6.75
C TYR A 43 -14.62 9.46 -7.92
N ILE A 44 -14.35 8.37 -8.67
CA ILE A 44 -13.43 8.39 -9.81
C ILE A 44 -13.94 9.33 -10.90
N SER A 45 -15.24 9.27 -11.23
CA SER A 45 -15.84 10.17 -12.23
C SER A 45 -15.69 11.63 -11.82
N THR A 46 -16.05 11.96 -10.57
CA THR A 46 -15.94 13.35 -10.05
C THR A 46 -14.48 13.80 -9.95
N TYR A 47 -13.59 12.94 -9.47
CA TYR A 47 -12.17 13.22 -9.34
C TYR A 47 -11.54 13.51 -10.71
N VAL A 48 -11.78 12.64 -11.71
CA VAL A 48 -11.25 12.82 -13.07
C VAL A 48 -11.88 14.05 -13.75
N GLU A 49 -13.14 14.35 -13.50
CA GLU A 49 -13.84 15.47 -14.14
C GLU A 49 -13.53 16.83 -13.53
N ARG A 50 -13.30 16.91 -12.23
CA ARG A 50 -13.08 18.17 -11.51
C ARG A 50 -11.62 18.42 -11.14
N ASP A 51 -11.05 17.52 -10.34
CA ASP A 51 -9.75 17.80 -9.71
C ASP A 51 -8.59 17.61 -10.70
N VAL A 52 -8.74 16.68 -11.65
CA VAL A 52 -7.71 16.39 -12.65
C VAL A 52 -7.87 17.26 -13.90
N SER A 53 -9.08 17.77 -14.19
CA SER A 53 -9.36 18.57 -15.39
C SER A 53 -8.59 19.89 -15.47
N GLU A 54 -8.10 20.40 -14.34
CA GLU A 54 -7.23 21.58 -14.31
C GLU A 54 -5.81 21.29 -14.81
N TYR A 55 -5.38 20.00 -14.76
CA TYR A 55 -4.02 19.56 -15.06
C TYR A 55 -3.93 18.62 -16.24
N VAL A 56 -5.07 18.09 -16.72
CA VAL A 56 -5.15 17.08 -17.79
C VAL A 56 -6.18 17.51 -18.84
N ASP A 57 -5.74 17.67 -20.07
CA ASP A 57 -6.60 18.02 -21.19
C ASP A 57 -7.76 17.04 -21.36
N ALA A 58 -8.88 17.52 -21.86
CA ALA A 58 -10.10 16.72 -22.07
C ALA A 58 -9.87 15.44 -22.88
N ARG A 59 -8.94 15.47 -23.85
CA ARG A 59 -8.54 14.30 -24.68
C ARG A 59 -7.78 13.25 -23.86
N SER A 60 -7.17 13.64 -22.76
CA SER A 60 -6.31 12.81 -21.92
C SER A 60 -7.07 12.19 -20.73
N LYS A 61 -8.34 12.53 -20.49
CA LYS A 61 -9.16 11.97 -19.38
C LYS A 61 -9.30 10.45 -19.49
N GLY A 62 -9.57 9.92 -20.68
CA GLY A 62 -9.65 8.48 -20.90
C GLY A 62 -8.32 7.74 -20.64
N PRO A 63 -7.20 8.17 -21.21
CA PRO A 63 -5.88 7.66 -20.87
C PRO A 63 -5.53 7.78 -19.40
N PHE A 64 -5.88 8.88 -18.72
CA PHE A 64 -5.66 9.05 -17.28
C PHE A 64 -6.45 8.03 -16.43
N ARG A 65 -7.74 7.80 -16.75
CA ARG A 65 -8.54 6.75 -16.08
C ARG A 65 -7.92 5.35 -16.29
N ARG A 66 -7.42 5.06 -17.49
CA ARG A 66 -6.68 3.83 -17.75
C ARG A 66 -5.37 3.73 -16.97
N LEU A 67 -4.66 4.85 -16.74
CA LEU A 67 -3.48 4.88 -15.88
C LEU A 67 -3.81 4.43 -14.46
N LEU A 68 -4.94 4.91 -13.87
CA LEU A 68 -5.38 4.47 -12.56
C LEU A 68 -5.55 2.93 -12.49
N MET A 69 -6.21 2.35 -13.51
CA MET A 69 -6.41 0.89 -13.58
C MET A 69 -5.08 0.14 -13.72
N LEU A 70 -4.15 0.63 -14.55
CA LEU A 70 -2.82 0.03 -14.71
C LEU A 70 -1.97 0.15 -13.43
N CYS A 71 -2.08 1.26 -12.70
CA CYS A 71 -1.48 1.40 -11.37
C CYS A 71 -2.07 0.39 -10.39
N ALA A 72 -3.38 0.16 -10.41
CA ALA A 72 -4.04 -0.84 -9.55
C ALA A 72 -3.53 -2.26 -9.84
N GLN A 73 -3.43 -2.64 -11.11
CA GLN A 73 -2.86 -3.93 -11.54
C GLN A 73 -1.37 -4.07 -11.19
N SER A 74 -0.66 -2.95 -11.03
CA SER A 74 0.78 -2.91 -10.67
C SER A 74 1.00 -2.70 -9.16
N CYS A 75 -0.06 -2.71 -8.35
CA CYS A 75 0.05 -2.48 -6.91
C CYS A 75 1.04 -3.46 -6.25
N GLY A 76 1.92 -2.95 -5.38
CA GLY A 76 2.98 -3.73 -4.73
C GLY A 76 4.15 -4.12 -5.65
N SER A 77 4.12 -3.71 -6.94
CA SER A 77 5.14 -4.03 -7.92
C SER A 77 5.96 -2.80 -8.33
N LEU A 78 7.13 -3.04 -8.90
CA LEU A 78 7.98 -1.99 -9.44
C LEU A 78 7.28 -1.25 -10.60
N LEU A 79 7.18 0.06 -10.50
CA LEU A 79 6.45 0.90 -11.44
C LEU A 79 7.25 1.19 -12.71
N ASN A 80 6.93 0.53 -13.81
CA ASN A 80 7.59 0.77 -15.10
C ASN A 80 6.91 1.90 -15.87
N VAL A 81 7.36 3.14 -15.66
CA VAL A 81 6.80 4.34 -16.30
C VAL A 81 6.90 4.30 -17.83
N SER A 82 7.98 3.74 -18.39
CA SER A 82 8.14 3.63 -19.84
C SER A 82 7.13 2.67 -20.47
N ARG A 83 6.83 1.55 -19.79
CA ARG A 83 5.79 0.61 -20.22
C ARG A 83 4.41 1.26 -20.15
N LEU A 84 4.08 1.96 -19.05
CA LEU A 84 2.81 2.69 -18.91
C LEU A 84 2.63 3.72 -20.04
N ALA A 85 3.70 4.46 -20.40
CA ALA A 85 3.66 5.42 -21.47
C ALA A 85 3.37 4.76 -22.84
N SER A 86 4.00 3.62 -23.11
CA SER A 86 3.74 2.82 -24.31
C SER A 86 2.31 2.29 -24.36
N ASP A 87 1.83 1.68 -23.27
CA ASP A 87 0.49 1.07 -23.18
C ASP A 87 -0.64 2.11 -23.32
N LEU A 88 -0.38 3.36 -22.93
CA LEU A 88 -1.35 4.47 -23.00
C LEU A 88 -1.19 5.35 -24.24
N GLY A 89 -0.12 5.17 -25.01
CA GLY A 89 0.15 5.97 -26.19
C GLY A 89 0.48 7.43 -25.87
N VAL A 90 1.12 7.71 -24.73
CA VAL A 90 1.49 9.07 -24.30
C VAL A 90 2.99 9.17 -24.00
N ALA A 91 3.50 10.40 -23.91
CA ALA A 91 4.90 10.61 -23.54
C ALA A 91 5.18 10.18 -22.09
N ARG A 92 6.40 9.70 -21.82
CA ARG A 92 6.85 9.36 -20.47
C ARG A 92 6.68 10.53 -19.49
N ALA A 93 7.03 11.75 -19.91
CA ALA A 93 6.87 12.94 -19.09
C ALA A 93 5.41 13.19 -18.67
N THR A 94 4.45 12.82 -19.53
CA THR A 94 3.02 12.88 -19.23
C THR A 94 2.66 11.90 -18.11
N ILE A 95 3.17 10.67 -18.15
CA ILE A 95 2.96 9.68 -17.06
C ILE A 95 3.58 10.18 -15.75
N ASP A 96 4.81 10.70 -15.78
CA ASP A 96 5.48 11.23 -14.59
C ASP A 96 4.66 12.39 -13.97
N SER A 97 4.10 13.29 -14.79
CA SER A 97 3.21 14.36 -14.35
C SER A 97 1.92 13.82 -13.72
N TRP A 98 1.27 12.86 -14.38
CA TRP A 98 0.03 12.27 -13.88
C TRP A 98 0.22 11.49 -12.59
N LEU A 99 1.33 10.76 -12.43
CA LEU A 99 1.68 10.10 -11.18
C LEU A 99 1.90 11.10 -10.05
N SER A 100 2.49 12.25 -10.35
CA SER A 100 2.67 13.34 -9.36
C SER A 100 1.34 13.94 -8.92
N ILE A 101 0.35 14.07 -9.83
CA ILE A 101 -1.02 14.49 -9.48
C ILE A 101 -1.68 13.46 -8.57
N LEU A 102 -1.57 12.17 -8.89
CA LEU A 102 -2.12 11.08 -8.09
C LEU A 102 -1.50 11.01 -6.68
N GLU A 103 -0.20 11.32 -6.54
CA GLU A 103 0.46 11.42 -5.24
C GLU A 103 0.00 12.66 -4.46
N ALA A 104 -0.05 13.83 -5.11
CA ALA A 104 -0.47 15.09 -4.49
C ALA A 104 -1.91 15.03 -3.97
N SER A 105 -2.79 14.25 -4.63
CA SER A 105 -4.17 14.01 -4.23
C SER A 105 -4.36 12.85 -3.23
N TYR A 106 -3.28 12.25 -2.76
CA TYR A 106 -3.34 11.06 -1.89
C TYR A 106 -4.16 9.90 -2.46
N THR A 107 -4.13 9.73 -3.78
CA THR A 107 -4.72 8.56 -4.45
C THR A 107 -3.76 7.39 -4.42
N ILE A 108 -2.49 7.65 -4.76
CA ILE A 108 -1.39 6.69 -4.66
C ILE A 108 -0.23 7.27 -3.84
N PHE A 109 0.71 6.41 -3.49
CA PHE A 109 2.06 6.84 -3.12
C PHE A 109 3.10 5.87 -3.69
N ARG A 110 4.33 6.35 -3.88
CA ARG A 110 5.45 5.56 -4.39
C ARG A 110 6.41 5.23 -3.26
N LEU A 111 6.48 3.93 -2.90
CA LEU A 111 7.43 3.44 -1.92
C LEU A 111 8.80 3.28 -2.59
N GLN A 112 9.79 4.02 -2.08
CA GLN A 112 11.15 3.99 -2.61
C GLN A 112 11.93 2.77 -2.10
N PRO A 113 12.90 2.25 -2.86
CA PRO A 113 13.79 1.22 -2.36
C PRO A 113 14.70 1.78 -1.26
N TYR A 114 14.95 0.97 -0.22
CA TYR A 114 15.92 1.31 0.80
C TYR A 114 17.33 1.29 0.22
N HIS A 115 18.05 2.38 0.39
CA HIS A 115 19.46 2.46 0.04
C HIS A 115 20.18 3.38 1.03
N ALA A 116 21.34 2.97 1.54
CA ALA A 116 22.12 3.80 2.46
C ALA A 116 22.54 5.12 1.79
N ASN A 117 22.84 5.09 0.48
CA ASN A 117 23.15 6.28 -0.31
C ASN A 117 21.87 6.90 -0.89
N LEU A 118 21.55 8.12 -0.46
CA LEU A 118 20.36 8.85 -0.89
C LEU A 118 20.26 9.03 -2.42
N ARG A 119 21.38 9.32 -3.10
CA ARG A 119 21.37 9.49 -4.58
C ARG A 119 20.96 8.21 -5.29
N LYS A 120 21.48 7.05 -4.84
CA LYS A 120 21.10 5.74 -5.39
C LYS A 120 19.62 5.41 -5.11
N ARG A 121 19.08 5.83 -3.97
CA ARG A 121 17.67 5.67 -3.61
C ARG A 121 16.76 6.39 -4.61
N LEU A 122 17.06 7.63 -4.95
CA LEU A 122 16.25 8.47 -5.84
C LEU A 122 16.27 8.04 -7.32
N THR A 123 17.24 7.23 -7.72
CA THR A 123 17.37 6.79 -9.13
C THR A 123 16.81 5.40 -9.41
N ARG A 124 16.38 4.65 -8.39
CA ARG A 124 15.80 3.31 -8.55
C ARG A 124 14.28 3.37 -8.70
N THR A 125 13.73 2.36 -9.36
CA THR A 125 12.29 2.24 -9.62
C THR A 125 11.52 2.00 -8.31
N PRO A 126 10.53 2.83 -7.97
CA PRO A 126 9.69 2.64 -6.79
C PRO A 126 8.63 1.55 -7.02
N LYS A 127 8.05 1.03 -5.92
CA LYS A 127 6.77 0.31 -5.94
C LYS A 127 5.61 1.31 -5.83
N VAL A 128 4.45 0.99 -6.41
CA VAL A 128 3.23 1.80 -6.32
C VAL A 128 2.24 1.15 -5.35
N TYR A 129 1.62 1.98 -4.51
CA TYR A 129 0.55 1.61 -3.59
C TYR A 129 -0.58 2.63 -3.64
N PHE A 130 -1.79 2.20 -3.31
CA PHE A 130 -2.95 3.08 -3.16
C PHE A 130 -3.12 3.52 -1.71
N CYS A 131 -3.47 4.78 -1.50
CA CYS A 131 -3.74 5.30 -0.15
C CYS A 131 -5.02 4.74 0.47
N ASP A 132 -5.84 4.04 -0.33
CA ASP A 132 -7.07 3.39 0.08
C ASP A 132 -7.24 2.03 -0.60
N THR A 133 -7.48 0.99 0.20
CA THR A 133 -7.65 -0.38 -0.31
C THR A 133 -9.03 -0.62 -0.94
N GLY A 134 -10.06 0.11 -0.52
CA GLY A 134 -11.39 0.02 -1.12
C GLY A 134 -11.38 0.57 -2.55
N LEU A 135 -10.73 1.72 -2.75
CA LEU A 135 -10.50 2.26 -4.10
C LEU A 135 -9.68 1.29 -4.96
N LEU A 136 -8.62 0.68 -4.40
CA LEU A 136 -7.83 -0.35 -5.09
C LEU A 136 -8.69 -1.55 -5.49
N CYS A 137 -9.49 -2.11 -4.57
CA CYS A 137 -10.41 -3.21 -4.86
C CYS A 137 -11.40 -2.84 -5.97
N HIS A 138 -12.02 -1.66 -5.90
CA HIS A 138 -12.94 -1.19 -6.93
C HIS A 138 -12.27 -1.11 -8.32
N LEU A 139 -11.06 -0.55 -8.43
CA LEU A 139 -10.32 -0.46 -9.69
C LEU A 139 -9.93 -1.84 -10.26
N LEU A 140 -9.81 -2.85 -9.40
CA LEU A 140 -9.55 -4.25 -9.75
C LEU A 140 -10.83 -5.06 -10.03
N GLY A 141 -12.02 -4.47 -9.88
CA GLY A 141 -13.31 -5.15 -10.05
C GLY A 141 -13.62 -6.14 -8.92
N ILE A 142 -13.07 -5.91 -7.72
CA ILE A 142 -13.27 -6.75 -6.53
C ILE A 142 -14.30 -6.06 -5.62
N GLU A 143 -15.50 -6.63 -5.52
CA GLU A 143 -16.63 -6.04 -4.79
C GLU A 143 -17.08 -6.90 -3.61
N THR A 144 -16.76 -8.20 -3.60
CA THR A 144 -17.20 -9.16 -2.58
C THR A 144 -16.04 -9.85 -1.88
N PHE A 145 -16.31 -10.43 -0.70
CA PHE A 145 -15.33 -11.23 0.05
C PHE A 145 -14.86 -12.46 -0.74
N GLU A 146 -15.74 -13.09 -1.51
CA GLU A 146 -15.41 -14.24 -2.35
C GLU A 146 -14.45 -13.82 -3.46
N GLN A 147 -14.73 -12.72 -4.15
CA GLN A 147 -13.84 -12.18 -5.18
C GLN A 147 -12.47 -11.80 -4.59
N LEU A 148 -12.44 -11.14 -3.41
CA LEU A 148 -11.18 -10.81 -2.72
C LEU A 148 -10.40 -12.07 -2.32
N ARG A 149 -11.09 -13.07 -1.78
CA ARG A 149 -10.47 -14.33 -1.36
C ARG A 149 -9.82 -15.07 -2.53
N ASP A 150 -10.49 -15.11 -3.67
CA ASP A 150 -10.10 -15.90 -4.83
C ASP A 150 -9.23 -15.11 -5.83
N SER A 151 -9.02 -13.81 -5.58
CA SER A 151 -8.20 -12.93 -6.41
C SER A 151 -6.71 -13.24 -6.30
N GLU A 152 -6.02 -13.30 -7.44
CA GLU A 152 -4.56 -13.33 -7.50
C GLU A 152 -3.93 -12.06 -6.89
N MET A 153 -4.64 -10.94 -6.90
CA MET A 153 -4.20 -9.67 -6.33
C MET A 153 -4.34 -9.59 -4.81
N ARG A 154 -4.96 -10.59 -4.14
CA ARG A 154 -5.15 -10.59 -2.68
C ARG A 154 -3.86 -10.34 -1.90
N GLY A 155 -2.74 -10.91 -2.35
CA GLY A 155 -1.43 -10.69 -1.73
C GLY A 155 -1.02 -9.23 -1.78
N ALA A 156 -1.09 -8.62 -2.96
CA ALA A 156 -0.75 -7.22 -3.18
C ALA A 156 -1.70 -6.26 -2.46
N ILE A 157 -3.01 -6.56 -2.40
CA ILE A 157 -4.00 -5.75 -1.67
C ILE A 157 -3.71 -5.79 -0.16
N PHE A 158 -3.37 -6.96 0.38
CA PHE A 158 -3.00 -7.09 1.78
C PHE A 158 -1.67 -6.38 2.10
N GLU A 159 -0.67 -6.51 1.24
CA GLU A 159 0.58 -5.76 1.34
C GLU A 159 0.30 -4.24 1.32
N ASN A 160 -0.54 -3.80 0.39
CA ASN A 160 -0.98 -2.40 0.31
C ASN A 160 -1.61 -1.93 1.63
N LEU A 161 -2.52 -2.71 2.21
CA LEU A 161 -3.14 -2.38 3.49
C LEU A 161 -2.08 -2.12 4.57
N ILE A 162 -1.17 -3.07 4.78
CA ILE A 162 -0.18 -2.97 5.85
C ILE A 162 0.79 -1.80 5.63
N VAL A 163 1.25 -1.60 4.40
CA VAL A 163 2.18 -0.51 4.06
C VAL A 163 1.51 0.86 4.23
N THR A 164 0.28 1.03 3.73
CA THR A 164 -0.43 2.33 3.82
C THR A 164 -0.87 2.66 5.23
N GLU A 165 -1.36 1.68 5.99
CA GLU A 165 -1.74 1.91 7.38
C GLU A 165 -0.51 2.25 8.25
N THR A 166 0.65 1.63 7.98
CA THR A 166 1.91 2.02 8.64
C THR A 166 2.29 3.46 8.30
N ALA A 167 2.09 3.91 7.06
CA ALA A 167 2.32 5.31 6.69
C ALA A 167 1.35 6.27 7.41
N LYS A 168 0.07 5.89 7.52
CA LYS A 168 -0.97 6.69 8.21
C LYS A 168 -0.67 6.90 9.71
N TRP A 169 -0.06 5.94 10.40
CA TRP A 169 0.34 6.14 11.81
C TRP A 169 1.22 7.37 11.99
N TYR A 170 2.21 7.53 11.13
CA TYR A 170 3.11 8.68 11.19
C TYR A 170 2.42 9.96 10.75
N LEU A 171 1.68 9.91 9.64
CA LEU A 171 0.98 11.09 9.11
C LEU A 171 -0.07 11.63 10.09
N ASN A 172 -0.85 10.74 10.73
CA ASN A 172 -1.85 11.12 11.73
C ASN A 172 -1.20 11.69 13.01
N ALA A 173 0.06 11.32 13.29
CA ALA A 173 0.86 11.92 14.36
C ALA A 173 1.60 13.20 13.93
N GLY A 174 1.34 13.73 12.73
CA GLY A 174 2.01 14.91 12.18
C GLY A 174 3.49 14.67 11.82
N ARG A 175 3.89 13.41 11.60
CA ARG A 175 5.26 13.02 11.29
C ARG A 175 5.38 12.55 9.84
N THR A 176 6.49 12.82 9.21
CA THR A 176 6.77 12.29 7.87
C THR A 176 7.27 10.85 7.97
N PRO A 177 6.58 9.87 7.35
CA PRO A 177 7.01 8.48 7.33
C PRO A 177 8.29 8.30 6.50
N ARG A 178 9.24 7.52 7.01
CA ARG A 178 10.45 7.11 6.29
C ARG A 178 10.35 5.61 6.01
N LEU A 179 9.47 5.27 5.09
CA LEU A 179 9.17 3.91 4.68
C LEU A 179 9.83 3.60 3.35
N PHE A 180 10.34 2.37 3.23
CA PHE A 180 11.05 1.87 2.05
C PHE A 180 10.76 0.39 1.89
N PHE A 181 10.98 -0.17 0.70
CA PHE A 181 11.16 -1.62 0.56
C PHE A 181 12.65 -1.93 0.40
N TYR A 182 13.07 -3.15 0.75
CA TYR A 182 14.43 -3.62 0.47
C TYR A 182 14.42 -4.58 -0.71
N ARG A 183 15.33 -4.38 -1.65
CA ARG A 183 15.60 -5.34 -2.72
C ARG A 183 17.04 -5.19 -3.19
N ASP A 184 17.79 -6.29 -3.20
CA ASP A 184 19.15 -6.35 -3.71
C ASP A 184 19.24 -6.89 -5.14
N ASP A 185 20.46 -6.95 -5.67
CA ASP A 185 20.72 -7.44 -7.03
C ASP A 185 20.51 -8.96 -7.14
N SER A 186 20.56 -9.71 -6.02
CA SER A 186 20.24 -11.14 -5.92
C SER A 186 18.74 -11.42 -5.78
N LYS A 187 17.90 -10.37 -5.86
CA LYS A 187 16.43 -10.42 -5.71
C LYS A 187 15.96 -10.85 -4.31
N ILE A 188 16.82 -10.71 -3.29
CA ILE A 188 16.39 -10.80 -1.89
C ILE A 188 15.57 -9.55 -1.61
N GLU A 189 14.33 -9.75 -1.15
CA GLU A 189 13.37 -8.68 -0.92
C GLU A 189 12.77 -8.77 0.48
N VAL A 190 12.54 -7.59 1.11
CA VAL A 190 11.71 -7.43 2.30
C VAL A 190 10.70 -6.33 1.99
N ASP A 191 9.44 -6.59 2.27
CA ASP A 191 8.30 -5.79 1.80
C ASP A 191 8.33 -4.36 2.35
N LEU A 192 8.73 -4.18 3.64
CA LEU A 192 8.78 -2.87 4.27
C LEU A 192 9.98 -2.72 5.21
N VAL A 193 10.71 -1.63 5.05
CA VAL A 193 11.73 -1.10 5.96
C VAL A 193 11.19 0.19 6.54
N ASP A 194 10.92 0.21 7.83
CA ASP A 194 10.52 1.42 8.54
C ASP A 194 11.74 2.04 9.23
N ASP A 195 12.15 3.22 8.77
CA ASP A 195 13.25 4.02 9.29
C ASP A 195 12.73 5.29 10.00
N SER A 196 11.45 5.31 10.37
CA SER A 196 10.79 6.49 10.95
C SER A 196 11.00 6.61 12.46
N ASP A 197 11.24 5.49 13.17
CA ASP A 197 11.46 5.48 14.62
C ASP A 197 12.93 5.83 14.95
N PRO A 198 13.18 6.91 15.76
CA PRO A 198 14.53 7.23 16.22
C PRO A 198 15.20 6.10 17.04
N ALA A 199 14.41 5.21 17.66
CA ALA A 199 14.93 4.07 18.42
C ALA A 199 15.50 2.95 17.53
N GLY A 200 15.35 3.05 16.22
CA GLY A 200 15.96 2.18 15.23
C GLY A 200 14.98 1.63 14.21
N ARG A 201 15.54 1.12 13.13
CA ARG A 201 14.80 0.58 11.99
C ARG A 201 14.06 -0.71 12.33
N GLU A 202 12.96 -0.95 11.60
CA GLU A 202 12.21 -2.19 11.62
C GLU A 202 12.19 -2.83 10.22
N LEU A 203 12.17 -4.16 10.18
CA LEU A 203 11.95 -4.94 8.96
C LEU A 203 10.64 -5.67 9.08
N ILE A 204 9.81 -5.56 8.07
CA ILE A 204 8.47 -6.14 8.05
C ILE A 204 8.29 -6.95 6.76
N GLU A 205 8.05 -8.23 6.90
CA GLU A 205 7.62 -9.13 5.84
C GLU A 205 6.10 -9.29 5.92
N ILE A 206 5.40 -9.20 4.80
CA ILE A 206 3.94 -9.18 4.75
C ILE A 206 3.42 -10.38 3.99
N LYS A 207 2.59 -11.21 4.62
CA LYS A 207 2.06 -12.45 4.03
C LYS A 207 0.55 -12.55 4.20
N SER A 208 -0.18 -12.59 3.09
CA SER A 208 -1.64 -12.65 3.08
C SER A 208 -2.22 -14.01 3.51
N GLN A 209 -1.40 -14.97 3.89
CA GLN A 209 -1.83 -16.26 4.43
C GLN A 209 -2.28 -16.13 5.88
N VAL A 210 -3.23 -17.01 6.28
CA VAL A 210 -3.70 -17.13 7.67
C VAL A 210 -2.69 -17.91 8.52
N GLY A 211 -2.15 -19.00 7.98
CA GLY A 211 -1.19 -19.85 8.70
C GLY A 211 0.24 -19.34 8.57
N PHE A 212 0.97 -19.34 9.69
CA PHE A 212 2.40 -19.03 9.69
C PHE A 212 3.21 -20.19 9.10
N ARG A 213 4.22 -19.85 8.31
CA ARG A 213 5.22 -20.79 7.76
C ARG A 213 6.63 -20.25 8.05
N LYS A 214 7.58 -21.14 8.35
CA LYS A 214 8.97 -20.75 8.67
C LYS A 214 9.67 -20.05 7.51
N ASP A 215 9.29 -20.34 6.27
CA ASP A 215 9.82 -19.70 5.07
C ASP A 215 9.48 -18.18 4.97
N PHE A 216 8.46 -17.69 5.71
CA PHE A 216 8.16 -16.26 5.82
C PHE A 216 9.30 -15.49 6.49
N LEU A 217 10.13 -16.14 7.28
CA LEU A 217 11.29 -15.53 7.93
C LEU A 217 12.55 -15.53 7.05
N ARG A 218 12.51 -16.13 5.87
CA ARG A 218 13.69 -16.47 5.07
C ARG A 218 14.66 -15.31 4.86
N HIS A 219 14.17 -14.14 4.52
CA HIS A 219 15.00 -12.99 4.15
C HIS A 219 15.33 -12.08 5.35
N LEU A 220 14.50 -12.08 6.39
CA LEU A 220 14.68 -11.21 7.56
C LEU A 220 16.02 -11.39 8.30
N PRO A 221 16.59 -12.61 8.47
CA PRO A 221 17.89 -12.77 9.10
C PRO A 221 19.04 -12.15 8.29
N VAL A 222 19.03 -12.36 6.97
CA VAL A 222 20.09 -11.87 6.06
C VAL A 222 20.04 -10.35 6.01
N VAL A 223 18.91 -9.78 5.57
CA VAL A 223 18.74 -8.32 5.45
C VAL A 223 18.92 -7.63 6.80
N GLY A 224 18.41 -8.22 7.88
CA GLY A 224 18.57 -7.67 9.21
C GLY A 224 20.01 -7.72 9.74
N GLY A 225 20.81 -8.70 9.30
CA GLY A 225 22.25 -8.75 9.54
C GLY A 225 22.97 -7.63 8.81
N ASP A 226 22.72 -7.48 7.51
CA ASP A 226 23.36 -6.49 6.64
C ASP A 226 23.05 -5.03 7.07
N LEU A 227 21.83 -4.80 7.55
CA LEU A 227 21.39 -3.48 8.00
C LEU A 227 21.62 -3.22 9.50
N GLY A 228 22.16 -4.18 10.25
CA GLY A 228 22.39 -4.06 11.70
C GLY A 228 21.11 -3.96 12.51
N ILE A 229 19.98 -4.55 12.03
CA ILE A 229 18.68 -4.48 12.69
C ILE A 229 18.52 -5.67 13.65
N ALA A 230 18.24 -5.40 14.92
CA ALA A 230 18.10 -6.42 15.94
C ALA A 230 16.90 -7.37 15.65
N LYS A 231 17.00 -8.66 16.03
CA LYS A 231 15.94 -9.66 15.80
C LYS A 231 14.57 -9.21 16.32
N ARG A 232 14.51 -8.56 17.50
CA ARG A 232 13.26 -8.05 18.09
C ARG A 232 12.57 -6.94 17.29
N ARG A 233 13.24 -6.41 16.26
CA ARG A 233 12.73 -5.39 15.31
C ARG A 233 12.50 -5.96 13.91
N ARG A 234 12.43 -7.28 13.80
CA ARG A 234 12.12 -7.98 12.56
C ARG A 234 10.78 -8.67 12.73
N TYR A 235 9.84 -8.38 11.86
CA TYR A 235 8.44 -8.77 11.99
C TYR A 235 7.94 -9.50 10.75
N VAL A 236 6.98 -10.37 10.95
CA VAL A 236 6.10 -10.87 9.91
C VAL A 236 4.69 -10.41 10.26
N VAL A 237 3.95 -9.88 9.30
CA VAL A 237 2.52 -9.57 9.46
C VAL A 237 1.72 -10.56 8.63
N THR A 238 0.76 -11.26 9.26
CA THR A 238 -0.08 -12.26 8.60
C THR A 238 -1.55 -11.98 8.85
N ARG A 239 -2.43 -12.69 8.13
CA ARG A 239 -3.88 -12.67 8.41
C ARG A 239 -4.28 -13.66 9.51
N GLY A 240 -3.32 -14.25 10.24
CA GLY A 240 -3.60 -15.10 11.41
C GLY A 240 -4.39 -14.36 12.47
N ALA A 241 -5.07 -15.14 13.36
CA ALA A 241 -5.88 -14.57 14.42
C ALA A 241 -5.03 -14.00 15.57
N ASP A 242 -3.88 -14.63 15.85
CA ASP A 242 -3.08 -14.34 17.04
C ASP A 242 -1.68 -13.87 16.66
N SER A 243 -1.13 -12.96 17.47
CA SER A 243 0.26 -12.55 17.45
C SER A 243 1.10 -13.41 18.38
N PHE A 244 2.29 -13.82 17.94
CA PHE A 244 3.21 -14.65 18.72
C PHE A 244 4.67 -14.36 18.38
N SER A 245 5.60 -15.03 19.09
CA SER A 245 7.04 -14.87 18.83
C SER A 245 7.67 -16.18 18.40
N VAL A 246 8.61 -16.10 17.44
CA VAL A 246 9.36 -17.23 16.91
C VAL A 246 10.81 -16.82 16.67
N GLY A 247 11.77 -17.55 17.24
CA GLY A 247 13.20 -17.29 17.02
C GLY A 247 13.69 -15.88 17.40
N GLY A 248 13.00 -15.20 18.33
CA GLY A 248 13.30 -13.83 18.74
C GLY A 248 12.74 -12.73 17.81
N MET A 249 11.96 -13.11 16.83
CA MET A 249 11.19 -12.23 15.94
C MET A 249 9.70 -12.33 16.29
N LYS A 250 8.90 -11.31 16.01
CA LYS A 250 7.46 -11.32 16.29
C LYS A 250 6.68 -11.51 14.98
N VAL A 251 5.70 -12.40 15.05
CA VAL A 251 4.66 -12.57 14.05
C VAL A 251 3.42 -11.85 14.55
N TRP A 252 2.97 -10.87 13.81
CA TRP A 252 1.80 -10.07 14.13
C TRP A 252 0.58 -10.58 13.39
N ALA A 253 -0.55 -10.70 14.10
CA ALA A 253 -1.84 -10.72 13.46
C ALA A 253 -2.11 -9.35 12.82
N ALA A 254 -2.71 -9.31 11.63
CA ALA A 254 -3.01 -8.06 10.94
C ALA A 254 -3.80 -7.09 11.80
N ARG A 255 -4.83 -7.57 12.52
CA ARG A 255 -5.63 -6.73 13.42
C ARG A 255 -4.77 -6.04 14.46
N ASP A 256 -3.87 -6.77 15.11
CA ASP A 256 -2.99 -6.22 16.15
C ASP A 256 -2.01 -5.20 15.56
N TRP A 257 -1.49 -5.48 14.37
CA TRP A 257 -0.64 -4.54 13.64
C TRP A 257 -1.37 -3.23 13.34
N LEU A 258 -2.58 -3.32 12.78
CA LEU A 258 -3.39 -2.17 12.36
C LEU A 258 -3.90 -1.33 13.55
N MET A 259 -3.99 -1.92 14.73
CA MET A 259 -4.39 -1.25 15.99
C MET A 259 -3.20 -0.67 16.77
N ARG A 260 -1.97 -0.78 16.28
CA ARG A 260 -0.80 -0.14 16.91
C ARG A 260 -1.03 1.37 17.08
N PRO A 261 -0.51 1.96 18.19
CA PRO A 261 -0.72 3.37 18.54
C PRO A 261 0.01 4.34 17.59
#